data_d9b7d3a744bbef236ffbaf7e69ce25d2
#
_entry.id   d9b7d3a744bbef236ffbaf7e69ce25d2
#
_cell.length_a   1.000
_cell.length_b   1.000
_cell.length_c   1.000
_cell.angle_alpha   90.00
_cell.angle_beta   90.00
_cell.angle_gamma   90.00
#
_symmetry.space_group_name_H-M   'P 1'
#
loop_
_entity.id
_entity.type
_entity.pdbx_description
1 polymer ?
#
loop_
_entity_poly.entity_id
_entity_poly.type
_entity_poly.pdbx_seq_one_letter_code
_entity_poly.pdbx_strand_id
1 'polypeptide(L)'
;GTSPSGAHTEPWTFVVVQDPYLKHKIREIVEEEEEINYKKRMGDRWVNDLKRLRTNWIKEYLDTAPYLILIFKQVYGQLPNGKKKTHYYNEISVSIACGILLAALQNAGLYTVTSTPLNCGPQLRVLLHRPANEKLLLLLPVGYPKKDATVPALSRKPLEDIMVVM
;
A
#
# COMPACT_ATOMS: atom_id res chain seq x y z
N GLY A 1 -3.45 -4.13 -13.98
CA GLY A 1 -2.92 -5.32 -14.73
C GLY A 1 -2.37 -4.96 -16.11
N THR A 2 -2.83 -3.85 -16.69
CA THR A 2 -2.36 -3.38 -18.03
C THR A 2 -1.20 -2.39 -17.94
N SER A 3 -0.67 -2.14 -16.74
CA SER A 3 0.48 -1.27 -16.53
C SER A 3 1.73 -1.78 -17.24
N PRO A 4 2.63 -0.90 -17.73
CA PRO A 4 3.93 -1.33 -18.19
C PRO A 4 4.78 -1.89 -17.05
N SER A 5 5.68 -2.83 -17.37
CA SER A 5 6.61 -3.40 -16.39
C SER A 5 7.98 -3.68 -17.00
N GLY A 6 9.02 -3.60 -16.18
CA GLY A 6 10.39 -3.89 -16.60
C GLY A 6 10.50 -5.29 -17.20
N ALA A 7 11.04 -5.40 -18.42
CA ALA A 7 11.15 -6.63 -19.20
C ALA A 7 9.84 -7.44 -19.29
N HIS A 8 8.70 -6.77 -19.21
CA HIS A 8 7.36 -7.37 -19.24
C HIS A 8 7.19 -8.52 -18.24
N THR A 9 7.66 -8.30 -17.01
CA THR A 9 7.62 -9.34 -15.96
C THR A 9 6.32 -9.35 -15.15
N GLU A 10 5.52 -8.29 -15.24
CA GLU A 10 4.23 -8.13 -14.53
C GLU A 10 4.31 -8.56 -13.05
N PRO A 11 5.22 -7.96 -12.25
CA PRO A 11 5.64 -8.50 -10.97
C PRO A 11 4.71 -8.10 -9.81
N TRP A 12 3.42 -8.03 -10.06
CA TRP A 12 2.41 -7.62 -9.09
C TRP A 12 1.46 -8.74 -8.70
N THR A 13 1.00 -8.69 -7.47
CA THR A 13 -0.16 -9.44 -6.98
C THR A 13 -1.06 -8.50 -6.20
N PHE A 14 -2.33 -8.42 -6.59
CA PHE A 14 -3.35 -7.66 -5.89
C PHE A 14 -4.23 -8.62 -5.11
N VAL A 15 -4.23 -8.50 -3.79
CA VAL A 15 -5.06 -9.31 -2.90
C VAL A 15 -6.21 -8.45 -2.41
N VAL A 16 -7.44 -8.79 -2.82
CA VAL A 16 -8.65 -8.08 -2.41
C VAL A 16 -9.31 -8.84 -1.26
N VAL A 17 -9.46 -8.19 -0.12
CA VAL A 17 -10.04 -8.75 1.10
C VAL A 17 -11.34 -8.04 1.41
N GLN A 18 -12.44 -8.81 1.49
CA GLN A 18 -13.76 -8.32 1.93
C GLN A 18 -14.24 -9.01 3.20
N ASP A 19 -13.69 -10.17 3.53
CA ASP A 19 -14.06 -10.93 4.72
C ASP A 19 -13.80 -10.13 5.99
N PRO A 20 -14.82 -9.91 6.86
CA PRO A 20 -14.67 -9.07 8.05
C PRO A 20 -13.66 -9.63 9.06
N TYR A 21 -13.59 -10.93 9.21
CA TYR A 21 -12.63 -11.57 10.13
C TYR A 21 -11.20 -11.36 9.65
N LEU A 22 -10.95 -11.55 8.34
CA LEU A 22 -9.64 -11.32 7.75
C LEU A 22 -9.22 -9.84 7.83
N LYS A 23 -10.15 -8.91 7.58
CA LYS A 23 -9.88 -7.48 7.73
C LYS A 23 -9.49 -7.12 9.16
N HIS A 24 -10.20 -7.69 10.15
CA HIS A 24 -9.88 -7.49 11.56
C HIS A 24 -8.49 -8.02 11.93
N LYS A 25 -8.13 -9.22 11.45
CA LYS A 25 -6.79 -9.77 11.64
C LYS A 25 -5.68 -8.93 10.97
N ILE A 26 -5.95 -8.36 9.80
CA ILE A 26 -5.04 -7.42 9.15
C ILE A 26 -4.88 -6.18 10.02
N ARG A 27 -5.96 -5.64 10.56
CA ARG A 27 -5.95 -4.47 11.46
C ARG A 27 -5.10 -4.74 12.71
N GLU A 28 -5.32 -5.87 13.40
CA GLU A 28 -4.55 -6.24 14.59
C GLU A 28 -3.04 -6.24 14.32
N ILE A 29 -2.60 -6.90 13.23
CA ILE A 29 -1.19 -6.95 12.83
C ILE A 29 -0.64 -5.55 12.54
N VAL A 30 -1.40 -4.73 11.81
CA VAL A 30 -0.96 -3.37 11.43
C VAL A 30 -0.88 -2.47 12.65
N GLU A 31 -1.88 -2.46 13.53
CA GLU A 31 -1.89 -1.61 14.72
C GLU A 31 -0.79 -1.98 15.71
N GLU A 32 -0.52 -3.29 15.91
CA GLU A 32 0.56 -3.77 16.78
C GLU A 32 1.94 -3.25 16.31
N GLU A 33 2.25 -3.43 15.03
CA GLU A 33 3.53 -2.99 14.46
C GLU A 33 3.64 -1.47 14.38
N GLU A 34 2.56 -0.78 14.03
CA GLU A 34 2.52 0.69 13.99
C GLU A 34 2.69 1.28 15.40
N GLU A 35 2.11 0.70 16.43
CA GLU A 35 2.33 1.15 17.81
C GLU A 35 3.81 1.10 18.20
N ILE A 36 4.51 0.03 17.82
CA ILE A 36 5.95 -0.09 18.04
C ILE A 36 6.72 0.94 17.22
N ASN A 37 6.32 1.18 15.97
CA ASN A 37 6.94 2.20 15.12
C ASN A 37 6.80 3.60 15.73
N TYR A 38 5.59 3.99 16.15
CA TYR A 38 5.32 5.29 16.76
C TYR A 38 6.03 5.50 18.10
N LYS A 39 6.10 4.47 18.94
CA LYS A 39 6.62 4.59 20.30
C LYS A 39 8.14 4.36 20.41
N LYS A 40 8.74 3.58 19.49
CA LYS A 40 10.11 3.09 19.69
C LYS A 40 11.05 3.17 18.49
N ARG A 41 10.56 2.94 17.26
CA ARG A 41 11.45 2.74 16.10
C ARG A 41 11.74 3.99 15.29
N MET A 42 10.75 4.86 15.08
CA MET A 42 10.82 5.92 14.06
C MET A 42 11.29 7.28 14.60
N GLY A 43 11.20 7.47 15.93
CA GLY A 43 11.63 8.70 16.60
C GLY A 43 10.66 9.88 16.44
N ASP A 44 10.90 10.92 17.25
CA ASP A 44 9.98 12.06 17.39
C ASP A 44 9.78 12.87 16.12
N ARG A 45 10.82 13.00 15.28
CA ARG A 45 10.73 13.74 14.01
C ARG A 45 9.66 13.14 13.11
N TRP A 46 9.72 11.82 12.88
CA TRP A 46 8.74 11.12 12.05
C TRP A 46 7.32 11.23 12.62
N VAL A 47 7.17 11.05 13.94
CA VAL A 47 5.87 11.20 14.61
C VAL A 47 5.32 12.61 14.43
N ASN A 48 6.16 13.65 14.57
CA ASN A 48 5.77 15.04 14.39
C ASN A 48 5.37 15.36 12.94
N ASP A 49 6.06 14.80 11.96
CA ASP A 49 5.72 14.96 10.53
C ASP A 49 4.33 14.37 10.22
N LEU A 50 3.93 13.30 10.91
CA LEU A 50 2.62 12.67 10.73
C LEU A 50 1.48 13.37 11.48
N LYS A 51 1.75 14.14 12.53
CA LYS A 51 0.71 14.85 13.31
C LYS A 51 -0.19 15.74 12.44
N ARG A 52 0.40 16.45 11.47
CA ARG A 52 -0.35 17.30 10.52
C ARG A 52 -1.30 16.52 9.63
N LEU A 53 -1.05 15.22 9.43
CA LEU A 53 -1.90 14.32 8.66
C LEU A 53 -3.02 13.70 9.51
N ARG A 54 -3.09 14.02 10.82
CA ARG A 54 -4.07 13.49 11.77
C ARG A 54 -4.10 11.95 11.77
N THR A 55 -2.93 11.31 11.65
CA THR A 55 -2.79 9.85 11.71
C THR A 55 -2.03 9.41 12.96
N ASN A 56 -2.33 8.23 13.43
CA ASN A 56 -1.68 7.55 14.55
C ASN A 56 -1.63 6.04 14.26
N TRP A 57 -1.29 5.22 15.25
CA TRP A 57 -1.21 3.76 15.07
C TRP A 57 -2.57 3.06 15.05
N ILE A 58 -3.68 3.70 15.47
CA ILE A 58 -5.03 3.13 15.45
C ILE A 58 -5.62 3.28 14.05
N LYS A 59 -6.07 2.17 13.46
CA LYS A 59 -6.52 2.09 12.06
C LYS A 59 -7.92 1.48 11.92
N GLU A 60 -8.89 2.01 12.68
CA GLU A 60 -10.29 1.52 12.67
C GLU A 60 -10.92 1.44 11.27
N TYR A 61 -10.44 2.26 10.36
CA TYR A 61 -10.91 2.26 8.97
C TYR A 61 -10.61 0.94 8.22
N LEU A 62 -9.66 0.12 8.71
CA LEU A 62 -9.39 -1.20 8.12
C LEU A 62 -10.53 -2.18 8.34
N ASP A 63 -11.28 -2.05 9.43
CA ASP A 63 -12.51 -2.83 9.65
C ASP A 63 -13.69 -2.24 8.89
N THR A 64 -13.77 -0.91 8.85
CA THR A 64 -14.92 -0.17 8.32
C THR A 64 -14.97 -0.19 6.79
N ALA A 65 -13.83 -0.09 6.12
CA ALA A 65 -13.78 -0.12 4.66
C ALA A 65 -14.38 -1.42 4.10
N PRO A 66 -15.25 -1.36 3.07
CA PRO A 66 -15.82 -2.55 2.45
C PRO A 66 -14.74 -3.52 1.94
N TYR A 67 -13.68 -2.99 1.35
CA TYR A 67 -12.58 -3.76 0.78
C TYR A 67 -11.23 -3.24 1.25
N LEU A 68 -10.29 -4.17 1.44
CA LEU A 68 -8.87 -3.85 1.54
C LEU A 68 -8.16 -4.43 0.32
N ILE A 69 -7.32 -3.64 -0.34
CA ILE A 69 -6.45 -4.10 -1.42
C ILE A 69 -5.02 -4.09 -0.92
N LEU A 70 -4.43 -5.28 -0.76
CA LEU A 70 -3.02 -5.43 -0.42
C LEU A 70 -2.24 -5.69 -1.71
N ILE A 71 -1.24 -4.86 -1.96
CA ILE A 71 -0.46 -4.91 -3.18
C ILE A 71 0.92 -5.44 -2.86
N PHE A 72 1.23 -6.60 -3.44
CA PHE A 72 2.50 -7.28 -3.28
C PHE A 72 3.34 -7.13 -4.55
N LYS A 73 4.65 -6.93 -4.36
CA LYS A 73 5.64 -7.07 -5.43
C LYS A 73 6.26 -8.45 -5.38
N GLN A 74 6.37 -9.08 -6.55
CA GLN A 74 7.09 -10.33 -6.71
C GLN A 74 8.56 -10.03 -6.98
N VAL A 75 9.44 -10.34 -6.02
CA VAL A 75 10.88 -10.05 -6.14
C VAL A 75 11.59 -10.96 -7.14
N TYR A 76 11.02 -12.11 -7.42
CA TYR A 76 11.42 -13.04 -8.50
C TYR A 76 10.24 -13.91 -8.92
N GLY A 77 10.26 -14.37 -10.15
CA GLY A 77 9.37 -15.42 -10.67
C GLY A 77 10.04 -16.80 -10.62
N GLN A 78 9.33 -17.82 -11.10
CA GLN A 78 9.88 -19.16 -11.29
C GLN A 78 9.87 -19.54 -12.77
N LEU A 79 10.97 -20.11 -13.23
CA LEU A 79 11.06 -20.73 -14.54
C LEU A 79 10.53 -22.17 -14.50
N PRO A 80 10.14 -22.78 -15.64
CA PRO A 80 9.67 -24.17 -15.70
C PRO A 80 10.65 -25.19 -15.10
N ASN A 81 11.93 -24.88 -15.10
CA ASN A 81 13.00 -25.72 -14.53
C ASN A 81 13.22 -25.46 -13.02
N GLY A 82 12.32 -24.73 -12.34
CA GLY A 82 12.40 -24.39 -10.92
C GLY A 82 13.42 -23.30 -10.56
N LYS A 83 14.19 -22.79 -11.51
CA LYS A 83 15.14 -21.68 -11.25
C LYS A 83 14.39 -20.36 -11.08
N LYS A 84 14.97 -19.46 -10.29
CA LYS A 84 14.44 -18.11 -10.12
C LYS A 84 14.62 -17.28 -11.39
N LYS A 85 13.54 -16.61 -11.81
CA LYS A 85 13.54 -15.58 -12.86
C LYS A 85 13.65 -14.21 -12.17
N THR A 86 14.68 -13.45 -12.48
CA THR A 86 14.82 -12.09 -11.95
C THR A 86 13.70 -11.18 -12.47
N HIS A 87 13.03 -10.49 -11.58
CA HIS A 87 12.09 -9.42 -11.91
C HIS A 87 12.80 -8.08 -11.73
N TYR A 88 13.36 -7.58 -12.83
CA TYR A 88 14.03 -6.28 -12.86
C TYR A 88 13.02 -5.17 -12.56
N TYR A 89 13.45 -4.18 -11.76
CA TYR A 89 12.62 -3.01 -11.45
C TYR A 89 11.22 -3.36 -10.90
N ASN A 90 11.11 -4.47 -10.16
CA ASN A 90 9.82 -4.96 -9.66
C ASN A 90 9.07 -3.89 -8.85
N GLU A 91 9.76 -3.17 -7.96
CA GLU A 91 9.14 -2.12 -7.15
C GLU A 91 8.65 -0.93 -7.98
N ILE A 92 9.45 -0.46 -8.93
CA ILE A 92 9.07 0.63 -9.84
C ILE A 92 7.85 0.22 -10.67
N SER A 93 7.86 -0.97 -11.25
CA SER A 93 6.75 -1.50 -12.06
C SER A 93 5.46 -1.58 -11.25
N VAL A 94 5.52 -2.12 -10.04
CA VAL A 94 4.34 -2.22 -9.17
C VAL A 94 3.87 -0.83 -8.71
N SER A 95 4.80 0.11 -8.46
CA SER A 95 4.44 1.49 -8.08
C SER A 95 3.72 2.23 -9.21
N ILE A 96 4.13 2.02 -10.47
CA ILE A 96 3.42 2.55 -11.64
C ILE A 96 2.00 1.97 -11.72
N ALA A 97 1.86 0.65 -11.56
CA ALA A 97 0.55 -0.01 -11.53
C ALA A 97 -0.34 0.51 -10.41
N CYS A 98 0.23 0.78 -9.23
CA CYS A 98 -0.48 1.40 -8.12
C CYS A 98 -0.98 2.81 -8.46
N GLY A 99 -0.16 3.63 -9.11
CA GLY A 99 -0.57 4.98 -9.56
C GLY A 99 -1.77 4.93 -10.52
N ILE A 100 -1.77 4.00 -11.47
CA ILE A 100 -2.89 3.77 -12.39
C ILE A 100 -4.13 3.30 -11.62
N LEU A 101 -3.97 2.37 -10.66
CA LEU A 101 -5.08 1.91 -9.82
C LEU A 101 -5.69 3.05 -9.01
N LEU A 102 -4.87 3.92 -8.40
CA LEU A 102 -5.36 5.08 -7.64
C LEU A 102 -6.17 6.03 -8.51
N ALA A 103 -5.71 6.31 -9.73
CA ALA A 103 -6.43 7.12 -10.70
C ALA A 103 -7.76 6.47 -11.14
N ALA A 104 -7.76 5.14 -11.34
CA ALA A 104 -8.95 4.38 -11.68
C ALA A 104 -9.99 4.38 -10.55
N LEU A 105 -9.56 4.20 -9.29
CA LEU A 105 -10.43 4.29 -8.12
C LEU A 105 -11.08 5.67 -8.03
N GLN A 106 -10.31 6.73 -8.18
CA GLN A 106 -10.83 8.12 -8.18
C GLN A 106 -11.84 8.33 -9.30
N ASN A 107 -11.55 7.86 -10.51
CA ASN A 107 -12.47 7.96 -11.65
C ASN A 107 -13.78 7.18 -11.45
N ALA A 108 -13.72 6.08 -10.71
CA ALA A 108 -14.90 5.28 -10.33
C ALA A 108 -15.70 5.87 -9.15
N GLY A 109 -15.28 7.00 -8.58
CA GLY A 109 -15.91 7.61 -7.40
C GLY A 109 -15.59 6.88 -6.09
N LEU A 110 -14.58 6.02 -6.08
CA LEU A 110 -14.11 5.33 -4.90
C LEU A 110 -12.96 6.08 -4.24
N TYR A 111 -12.88 5.98 -2.93
CA TYR A 111 -11.87 6.68 -2.14
C TYR A 111 -10.98 5.68 -1.41
N THR A 112 -9.74 6.09 -1.19
CA THR A 112 -8.74 5.30 -0.48
C THR A 112 -7.75 6.21 0.23
N VAL A 113 -7.01 5.64 1.19
CA VAL A 113 -5.79 6.23 1.72
C VAL A 113 -4.62 5.30 1.40
N THR A 114 -3.54 5.87 0.89
CA THR A 114 -2.33 5.12 0.58
C THR A 114 -1.57 4.85 1.88
N SER A 115 -1.43 3.59 2.27
CA SER A 115 -0.65 3.21 3.43
C SER A 115 0.43 2.19 3.09
N THR A 116 1.57 2.36 3.76
CA THR A 116 2.74 1.47 3.67
C THR A 116 3.01 0.92 5.06
N PRO A 117 2.31 -0.14 5.49
CA PRO A 117 2.46 -0.66 6.85
C PRO A 117 3.85 -1.27 7.04
N LEU A 118 4.70 -0.53 7.77
CA LEU A 118 6.08 -0.92 8.00
C LEU A 118 6.17 -2.15 8.90
N ASN A 119 7.04 -3.09 8.52
CA ASN A 119 7.32 -4.34 9.23
C ASN A 119 6.19 -5.37 9.29
N CYS A 120 4.96 -5.03 8.88
CA CYS A 120 3.81 -5.95 8.86
C CYS A 120 3.88 -6.98 7.73
N GLY A 121 4.68 -6.74 6.71
CA GLY A 121 4.72 -7.54 5.47
C GLY A 121 4.85 -9.05 5.69
N PRO A 122 5.79 -9.55 6.50
CA PRO A 122 5.93 -10.98 6.74
C PRO A 122 4.71 -11.63 7.38
N GLN A 123 4.10 -11.00 8.38
CA GLN A 123 2.91 -11.52 9.07
C GLN A 123 1.69 -11.50 8.14
N LEU A 124 1.46 -10.40 7.43
CA LEU A 124 0.37 -10.28 6.46
C LEU A 124 0.51 -11.27 5.30
N ARG A 125 1.75 -11.52 4.84
CA ARG A 125 2.02 -12.54 3.84
C ARG A 125 1.60 -13.94 4.30
N VAL A 126 1.93 -14.30 5.55
CA VAL A 126 1.54 -15.59 6.14
C VAL A 126 0.03 -15.68 6.30
N LEU A 127 -0.60 -14.65 6.88
CA LEU A 127 -2.05 -14.59 7.08
C LEU A 127 -2.82 -14.79 5.76
N LEU A 128 -2.32 -14.21 4.68
CA LEU A 128 -2.96 -14.24 3.36
C LEU A 128 -2.46 -15.40 2.47
N HIS A 129 -1.69 -16.34 3.02
CA HIS A 129 -1.12 -17.49 2.31
C HIS A 129 -0.36 -17.11 1.04
N ARG A 130 0.38 -15.98 1.09
CA ARG A 130 1.16 -15.53 -0.07
C ARG A 130 2.55 -16.17 -0.07
N PRO A 131 3.10 -16.49 -1.28
CA PRO A 131 4.38 -17.16 -1.40
C PRO A 131 5.57 -16.28 -0.96
N ALA A 132 6.71 -16.92 -0.69
CA ALA A 132 7.89 -16.26 -0.12
C ALA A 132 8.53 -15.19 -1.04
N ASN A 133 8.27 -15.25 -2.35
CA ASN A 133 8.75 -14.25 -3.31
C ASN A 133 7.89 -12.97 -3.36
N GLU A 134 6.79 -12.91 -2.66
CA GLU A 134 5.94 -11.72 -2.56
C GLU A 134 6.29 -10.89 -1.33
N LYS A 135 6.42 -9.59 -1.53
CA LYS A 135 6.64 -8.59 -0.47
C LYS A 135 5.56 -7.53 -0.55
N LEU A 136 4.92 -7.24 0.58
CA LEU A 136 3.91 -6.19 0.65
C LEU A 136 4.54 -4.84 0.31
N LEU A 137 3.86 -4.07 -0.55
CA LEU A 137 4.23 -2.72 -0.95
C LEU A 137 3.24 -1.70 -0.39
N LEU A 138 1.94 -1.88 -0.62
CA LEU A 138 0.88 -0.98 -0.20
C LEU A 138 -0.32 -1.74 0.36
N LEU A 139 -1.06 -1.07 1.23
CA LEU A 139 -2.38 -1.48 1.71
C LEU A 139 -3.34 -0.30 1.51
N LEU A 140 -4.41 -0.56 0.76
CA LEU A 140 -5.42 0.41 0.38
C LEU A 140 -6.78 -0.02 0.94
N PRO A 141 -7.34 0.66 1.96
CA PRO A 141 -8.76 0.55 2.28
C PRO A 141 -9.56 1.26 1.20
N VAL A 142 -10.59 0.64 0.66
CA VAL A 142 -11.38 1.16 -0.46
C VAL A 142 -12.86 1.17 -0.13
N GLY A 143 -13.51 2.30 -0.38
CA GLY A 143 -14.95 2.49 -0.17
C GLY A 143 -15.42 3.88 -0.58
N TYR A 144 -16.69 4.17 -0.29
CA TYR A 144 -17.22 5.52 -0.45
C TYR A 144 -16.94 6.37 0.79
N PRO A 145 -16.65 7.67 0.63
CA PRO A 145 -16.42 8.55 1.77
C PRO A 145 -17.74 8.84 2.50
N LYS A 146 -17.67 9.16 3.79
CA LYS A 146 -18.77 9.77 4.50
C LYS A 146 -19.09 11.16 3.92
N LYS A 147 -20.34 11.65 4.08
CA LYS A 147 -20.74 12.98 3.58
C LYS A 147 -19.90 14.12 4.15
N ASP A 148 -19.44 13.98 5.38
CA ASP A 148 -18.63 14.93 6.14
C ASP A 148 -17.14 14.55 6.16
N ALA A 149 -16.70 13.64 5.31
CA ALA A 149 -15.30 13.25 5.24
C ALA A 149 -14.41 14.43 4.84
N THR A 150 -13.35 14.65 5.61
CA THR A 150 -12.37 15.70 5.36
C THR A 150 -11.01 15.09 5.06
N VAL A 151 -10.21 15.83 4.31
CA VAL A 151 -8.81 15.53 4.05
C VAL A 151 -7.93 16.65 4.63
N PRO A 152 -6.67 16.37 4.99
CA PRO A 152 -5.75 17.41 5.43
C PRO A 152 -5.61 18.50 4.36
N ALA A 153 -5.58 19.77 4.77
CA ALA A 153 -5.30 20.89 3.90
C ALA A 153 -3.81 20.89 3.53
N LEU A 154 -3.45 20.29 2.41
CA LEU A 154 -2.09 20.17 1.94
C LEU A 154 -1.88 21.05 0.70
N SER A 155 -0.78 21.82 0.70
CA SER A 155 -0.32 22.54 -0.49
C SER A 155 0.52 21.62 -1.40
N ARG A 156 0.60 21.97 -2.66
CA ARG A 156 1.50 21.36 -3.62
C ARG A 156 2.64 22.31 -3.94
N LYS A 157 3.79 21.79 -4.31
CA LYS A 157 4.87 22.60 -4.86
C LYS A 157 4.41 23.26 -6.15
N PRO A 158 4.81 24.49 -6.43
CA PRO A 158 4.57 25.11 -7.72
C PRO A 158 5.31 24.35 -8.83
N LEU A 159 4.84 24.53 -10.07
CA LEU A 159 5.34 23.73 -11.21
C LEU A 159 6.83 23.96 -11.47
N GLU A 160 7.30 25.20 -11.31
CA GLU A 160 8.69 25.62 -11.46
C GLU A 160 9.66 24.92 -10.50
N ASP A 161 9.17 24.46 -9.35
CA ASP A 161 9.98 23.72 -8.36
C ASP A 161 10.12 22.22 -8.70
N ILE A 162 9.31 21.70 -9.60
CA ILE A 162 9.25 20.26 -9.91
C ILE A 162 9.45 19.93 -11.38
N MET A 163 9.55 20.95 -12.25
CA MET A 163 9.77 20.79 -13.69
C MET A 163 10.93 21.67 -14.13
N VAL A 164 11.85 21.07 -14.85
CA VAL A 164 12.94 21.78 -15.53
C VAL A 164 12.79 21.60 -17.03
N VAL A 165 12.79 22.69 -17.76
CA VAL A 165 12.82 22.68 -19.24
C VAL A 165 14.23 23.05 -19.68
N MET A 166 14.87 22.19 -20.48
CA MET A 166 16.23 22.36 -20.98
C MET A 166 16.18 22.78 -22.46
#